data_014d0b2b3a051489122a3b98d2930ac5
#
_entry.id   014d0b2b3a051489122a3b98d2930ac5
#
_cell.length_a   1.000
_cell.length_b   1.000
_cell.length_c   1.000
_cell.angle_alpha   90.00
_cell.angle_beta   90.00
_cell.angle_gamma   90.00
#
_symmetry.space_group_name_H-M   'P 1'
#
loop_
_entity.id
_entity.type
_entity.pdbx_description
1 polymer ?
#
loop_
_entity_poly.entity_id
_entity_poly.type
_entity_poly.pdbx_seq_one_letter_code
_entity_poly.pdbx_strand_id
1 'polypeptide(L)'
;MIKDLEAAIGYRFQNISLLQNALTHSSYANERWHDSLKSNERLEFLGDSILGMVVAEYLYRNFPDRPEGELTRMRADMVCETSLATVADKIGLGEHLLLGHGEERFGGRKRASILADAVESVIAACFLDGGMDAAKAFVAQFVLTEVPVKQLHNADYKTALQELVQQKKDQVLAYTLVGESGPDHDKEFRVEVSLNGNVIGAGVGRSKKRAEQDAARNAWAALKK
;
A
#
# COMPACT_ATOMS: atom_id res chain seq x y z
N MET A 1 -4.07 -26.06 11.62
CA MET A 1 -3.18 -24.87 11.60
C MET A 1 -2.60 -24.60 10.21
N ILE A 2 -1.50 -25.22 9.73
CA ILE A 2 -0.94 -24.92 8.38
C ILE A 2 -1.89 -25.29 7.25
N LYS A 3 -2.58 -26.43 7.33
CA LYS A 3 -3.58 -26.84 6.32
C LYS A 3 -4.77 -25.88 6.21
N ASP A 4 -5.13 -25.24 7.31
CA ASP A 4 -6.22 -24.26 7.31
C ASP A 4 -5.79 -22.99 6.58
N LEU A 5 -4.51 -22.59 6.73
CA LEU A 5 -3.94 -21.48 5.99
C LEU A 5 -3.81 -21.80 4.48
N GLU A 6 -3.33 -23.01 4.11
CA GLU A 6 -3.32 -23.44 2.70
C GLU A 6 -4.72 -23.36 2.06
N ALA A 7 -5.76 -23.76 2.82
CA ALA A 7 -7.13 -23.64 2.34
C ALA A 7 -7.58 -22.17 2.22
N ALA A 8 -7.21 -21.31 3.16
CA ALA A 8 -7.55 -19.88 3.14
C ALA A 8 -6.88 -19.15 1.95
N ILE A 9 -5.61 -19.47 1.64
CA ILE A 9 -4.88 -18.87 0.52
C ILE A 9 -5.19 -19.55 -0.83
N GLY A 10 -5.88 -20.69 -0.83
CA GLY A 10 -6.22 -21.42 -2.06
C GLY A 10 -5.02 -22.08 -2.77
N TYR A 11 -3.91 -22.26 -2.05
CA TYR A 11 -2.69 -22.86 -2.59
C TYR A 11 -2.16 -23.97 -1.68
N ARG A 12 -1.85 -25.14 -2.25
CA ARG A 12 -1.27 -26.27 -1.56
C ARG A 12 0.22 -26.39 -1.90
N PHE A 13 1.06 -26.23 -0.89
CA PHE A 13 2.51 -26.31 -1.05
C PHE A 13 2.99 -27.75 -1.31
N GLN A 14 3.89 -27.90 -2.27
CA GLN A 14 4.67 -29.13 -2.48
C GLN A 14 5.78 -29.20 -1.42
N ASN A 15 6.43 -28.06 -1.14
CA ASN A 15 7.41 -27.93 -0.08
C ASN A 15 6.85 -27.05 1.06
N ILE A 16 6.23 -27.66 2.04
CA ILE A 16 5.62 -26.97 3.18
C ILE A 16 6.60 -26.18 4.03
N SER A 17 7.92 -26.47 3.94
CA SER A 17 8.93 -25.72 4.69
C SER A 17 9.05 -24.27 4.22
N LEU A 18 8.69 -23.96 2.98
CA LEU A 18 8.64 -22.59 2.47
C LEU A 18 7.57 -21.77 3.19
N LEU A 19 6.37 -22.33 3.34
CA LEU A 19 5.30 -21.67 4.11
C LEU A 19 5.68 -21.54 5.58
N GLN A 20 6.27 -22.56 6.20
CA GLN A 20 6.74 -22.48 7.58
C GLN A 20 7.78 -21.38 7.77
N ASN A 21 8.72 -21.23 6.85
CA ASN A 21 9.69 -20.15 6.89
C ASN A 21 9.02 -18.77 6.71
N ALA A 22 8.06 -18.65 5.79
CA ALA A 22 7.31 -17.41 5.57
C ALA A 22 6.55 -16.94 6.83
N LEU A 23 6.15 -17.85 7.69
CA LEU A 23 5.46 -17.59 8.95
C LEU A 23 6.40 -17.37 10.14
N THR A 24 7.71 -17.48 9.96
CA THR A 24 8.70 -17.41 11.03
C THR A 24 9.29 -16.01 11.14
N HIS A 25 8.79 -15.22 12.09
CA HIS A 25 9.33 -13.88 12.34
C HIS A 25 10.74 -13.96 12.97
N SER A 26 11.53 -12.92 12.76
CA SER A 26 12.93 -12.84 13.25
C SER A 26 13.05 -12.99 14.77
N SER A 27 12.08 -12.51 15.53
CA SER A 27 12.06 -12.69 16.99
C SER A 27 12.02 -14.17 17.39
N TYR A 28 11.23 -14.98 16.70
CA TYR A 28 11.14 -16.41 16.95
C TYR A 28 12.43 -17.14 16.54
N ALA A 29 12.95 -16.82 15.35
CA ALA A 29 14.20 -17.40 14.86
C ALA A 29 15.38 -17.13 15.80
N ASN A 30 15.47 -15.90 16.32
CA ASN A 30 16.49 -15.49 17.27
C ASN A 30 16.35 -16.19 18.63
N GLU A 31 15.14 -16.24 19.19
CA GLU A 31 14.91 -16.91 20.47
C GLU A 31 15.12 -18.43 20.39
N ARG A 32 14.67 -19.05 19.29
CA ARG A 32 14.63 -20.52 19.19
C ARG A 32 15.92 -21.13 18.67
N TRP A 33 16.57 -20.43 17.72
CA TRP A 33 17.72 -21.01 17.00
C TRP A 33 18.96 -20.15 17.04
N HIS A 34 18.90 -18.92 17.56
CA HIS A 34 19.97 -17.93 17.49
C HIS A 34 20.50 -17.72 16.06
N ASP A 35 19.61 -17.81 15.07
CA ASP A 35 19.94 -17.80 13.66
C ASP A 35 18.88 -16.99 12.88
N SER A 36 19.23 -15.75 12.54
CA SER A 36 18.35 -14.85 11.77
C SER A 36 18.08 -15.34 10.36
N LEU A 37 18.97 -16.16 9.78
CA LEU A 37 18.77 -16.70 8.42
C LEU A 37 17.57 -17.66 8.31
N LYS A 38 17.05 -18.10 9.46
CA LYS A 38 15.83 -18.93 9.52
C LYS A 38 14.56 -18.11 9.62
N SER A 39 14.66 -16.79 9.69
CA SER A 39 13.50 -15.89 9.65
C SER A 39 12.94 -15.73 8.25
N ASN A 40 11.78 -15.08 8.17
CA ASN A 40 11.12 -14.76 6.91
C ASN A 40 11.71 -13.56 6.16
N GLU A 41 12.65 -12.82 6.72
CA GLU A 41 13.21 -11.57 6.15
C GLU A 41 13.76 -11.76 4.71
N ARG A 42 14.34 -12.91 4.39
CA ARG A 42 14.80 -13.20 3.03
C ARG A 42 13.67 -13.48 2.05
N LEU A 43 12.59 -14.07 2.53
CA LEU A 43 11.37 -14.27 1.73
C LEU A 43 10.63 -12.95 1.53
N GLU A 44 10.54 -12.11 2.56
CA GLU A 44 10.01 -10.75 2.48
C GLU A 44 10.73 -9.96 1.38
N PHE A 45 12.07 -9.88 1.42
CA PHE A 45 12.87 -9.20 0.40
C PHE A 45 12.53 -9.68 -1.03
N LEU A 46 12.39 -10.99 -1.22
CA LEU A 46 12.03 -11.55 -2.52
C LEU A 46 10.56 -11.25 -2.87
N GLY A 47 9.68 -11.34 -1.90
CA GLY A 47 8.24 -11.15 -2.03
C GLY A 47 7.87 -9.73 -2.42
N ASP A 48 8.48 -8.72 -1.81
CA ASP A 48 8.31 -7.31 -2.19
C ASP A 48 8.61 -7.10 -3.68
N SER A 49 9.73 -7.63 -4.15
CA SER A 49 10.12 -7.53 -5.57
C SER A 49 9.12 -8.19 -6.51
N ILE A 50 8.61 -9.39 -6.16
CA ILE A 50 7.61 -10.12 -6.94
C ILE A 50 6.28 -9.38 -6.93
N LEU A 51 5.82 -8.95 -5.76
CA LEU A 51 4.59 -8.18 -5.56
C LEU A 51 4.63 -6.90 -6.40
N GLY A 52 5.71 -6.13 -6.27
CA GLY A 52 5.92 -4.89 -7.02
C GLY A 52 5.84 -5.10 -8.54
N MET A 53 6.47 -6.19 -9.04
CA MET A 53 6.44 -6.54 -10.46
C MET A 53 5.04 -6.96 -10.94
N VAL A 54 4.35 -7.82 -10.19
CA VAL A 54 3.01 -8.32 -10.56
C VAL A 54 1.99 -7.17 -10.58
N VAL A 55 2.03 -6.30 -9.57
CA VAL A 55 1.15 -5.12 -9.50
C VAL A 55 1.49 -4.14 -10.62
N ALA A 56 2.76 -3.90 -10.93
CA ALA A 56 3.18 -3.04 -12.03
C ALA A 56 2.69 -3.58 -13.39
N GLU A 57 2.82 -4.88 -13.65
CA GLU A 57 2.29 -5.51 -14.87
C GLU A 57 0.78 -5.35 -14.96
N TYR A 58 0.05 -5.58 -13.86
CA TYR A 58 -1.39 -5.39 -13.81
C TYR A 58 -1.80 -3.95 -14.14
N LEU A 59 -1.16 -2.97 -13.52
CA LEU A 59 -1.45 -1.56 -13.73
C LEU A 59 -1.14 -1.13 -15.16
N TYR A 60 0.00 -1.52 -15.71
CA TYR A 60 0.40 -1.23 -17.08
C TYR A 60 -0.63 -1.73 -18.11
N ARG A 61 -1.14 -2.96 -17.91
CA ARG A 61 -2.11 -3.57 -18.83
C ARG A 61 -3.52 -2.99 -18.70
N ASN A 62 -3.94 -2.65 -17.49
CA ASN A 62 -5.33 -2.26 -17.22
C ASN A 62 -5.56 -0.75 -17.22
N PHE A 63 -4.50 0.06 -17.19
CA PHE A 63 -4.57 1.51 -17.18
C PHE A 63 -3.66 2.15 -18.25
N PRO A 64 -3.89 1.84 -19.55
CA PRO A 64 -3.01 2.27 -20.65
C PRO A 64 -2.96 3.78 -20.84
N ASP A 65 -3.99 4.51 -20.39
CA ASP A 65 -4.12 5.96 -20.55
C ASP A 65 -3.53 6.74 -19.34
N ARG A 66 -2.90 6.05 -18.38
CA ARG A 66 -2.32 6.70 -17.20
C ARG A 66 -0.82 6.92 -17.38
N PRO A 67 -0.32 8.12 -17.03
CA PRO A 67 1.11 8.40 -17.06
C PRO A 67 1.85 7.60 -15.97
N GLU A 68 3.15 7.41 -16.15
CA GLU A 68 4.01 6.63 -15.25
C GLU A 68 3.89 7.06 -13.78
N GLY A 69 3.89 8.37 -13.50
CA GLY A 69 3.78 8.88 -12.13
C GLY A 69 2.46 8.48 -11.44
N GLU A 70 1.34 8.38 -12.19
CA GLU A 70 0.07 7.85 -11.63
C GLU A 70 0.17 6.34 -11.36
N LEU A 71 0.74 5.57 -12.29
CA LEU A 71 0.92 4.12 -12.10
C LEU A 71 1.82 3.82 -10.88
N THR A 72 2.87 4.62 -10.69
CA THR A 72 3.78 4.48 -9.54
C THR A 72 3.06 4.75 -8.23
N ARG A 73 2.20 5.79 -8.15
CA ARG A 73 1.38 6.07 -6.95
C ARG A 73 0.36 4.96 -6.70
N MET A 74 -0.36 4.52 -7.74
CA MET A 74 -1.32 3.42 -7.64
C MET A 74 -0.65 2.15 -7.10
N ARG A 75 0.55 1.82 -7.61
CA ARG A 75 1.33 0.71 -7.09
C ARG A 75 1.64 0.89 -5.61
N ALA A 76 2.17 2.05 -5.21
CA ALA A 76 2.51 2.32 -3.81
C ALA A 76 1.30 2.18 -2.87
N ASP A 77 0.12 2.65 -3.28
CA ASP A 77 -1.12 2.51 -2.50
C ASP A 77 -1.56 1.03 -2.37
N MET A 78 -1.33 0.22 -3.40
CA MET A 78 -1.72 -1.20 -3.41
C MET A 78 -0.80 -2.08 -2.57
N VAL A 79 0.51 -1.75 -2.52
CA VAL A 79 1.51 -2.58 -1.84
C VAL A 79 1.95 -2.00 -0.48
N CYS A 80 1.28 -0.95 0.01
CA CYS A 80 1.65 -0.36 1.30
C CYS A 80 1.30 -1.29 2.47
N GLU A 81 1.98 -1.07 3.59
CA GLU A 81 1.82 -1.83 4.84
C GLU A 81 0.35 -2.01 5.23
N THR A 82 -0.46 -0.94 5.18
CA THR A 82 -1.87 -1.00 5.57
C THR A 82 -2.72 -1.86 4.65
N SER A 83 -2.42 -1.85 3.35
CA SER A 83 -3.11 -2.70 2.36
C SER A 83 -2.76 -4.16 2.57
N LEU A 84 -1.48 -4.48 2.75
CA LEU A 84 -1.02 -5.85 2.99
C LEU A 84 -1.49 -6.40 4.35
N ALA A 85 -1.52 -5.57 5.40
CA ALA A 85 -2.09 -5.97 6.69
C ALA A 85 -3.59 -6.33 6.55
N THR A 86 -4.35 -5.61 5.72
CA THR A 86 -5.75 -5.96 5.43
C THR A 86 -5.86 -7.32 4.73
N VAL A 87 -4.95 -7.63 3.81
CA VAL A 87 -4.86 -8.97 3.18
C VAL A 87 -4.57 -10.04 4.23
N ALA A 88 -3.59 -9.79 5.12
CA ALA A 88 -3.23 -10.71 6.20
C ALA A 88 -4.43 -11.02 7.12
N ASP A 89 -5.20 -9.99 7.50
CA ASP A 89 -6.39 -10.14 8.35
C ASP A 89 -7.45 -11.02 7.67
N LYS A 90 -7.68 -10.84 6.36
CA LYS A 90 -8.67 -11.64 5.61
C LYS A 90 -8.36 -13.11 5.57
N ILE A 91 -7.10 -13.48 5.44
CA ILE A 91 -6.67 -14.88 5.41
C ILE A 91 -6.33 -15.44 6.79
N GLY A 92 -6.49 -14.65 7.87
CA GLY A 92 -6.17 -15.04 9.22
C GLY A 92 -4.68 -15.30 9.47
N LEU A 93 -3.79 -14.65 8.69
CA LEU A 93 -2.35 -14.93 8.68
C LEU A 93 -1.71 -14.74 10.05
N GLY A 94 -2.13 -13.73 10.82
CA GLY A 94 -1.62 -13.44 12.15
C GLY A 94 -1.72 -14.59 13.13
N GLU A 95 -2.75 -15.45 13.03
CA GLU A 95 -2.93 -16.61 13.90
C GLU A 95 -1.91 -17.72 13.66
N HIS A 96 -1.28 -17.71 12.48
CA HIS A 96 -0.31 -18.71 12.06
C HIS A 96 1.15 -18.31 12.26
N LEU A 97 1.41 -17.03 12.61
CA LEU A 97 2.75 -16.52 12.80
C LEU A 97 3.49 -17.18 13.97
N LEU A 98 4.75 -17.46 13.79
CA LEU A 98 5.69 -17.88 14.83
C LEU A 98 6.44 -16.64 15.33
N LEU A 99 6.09 -16.20 16.53
CA LEU A 99 6.65 -15.01 17.18
C LEU A 99 7.45 -15.41 18.42
N GLY A 100 8.50 -14.68 18.75
CA GLY A 100 9.18 -14.79 20.05
C GLY A 100 8.27 -14.27 21.17
N HIS A 101 8.55 -14.68 22.41
CA HIS A 101 7.71 -14.36 23.58
C HIS A 101 7.51 -12.84 23.78
N GLY A 102 8.55 -12.05 23.53
CA GLY A 102 8.47 -10.59 23.62
C GLY A 102 7.48 -10.04 22.63
N GLU A 103 7.61 -10.40 21.35
CA GLU A 103 6.76 -9.91 20.28
C GLU A 103 5.30 -10.37 20.43
N GLU A 104 5.12 -11.63 20.83
CA GLU A 104 3.79 -12.18 21.15
C GLU A 104 3.10 -11.36 22.24
N ARG A 105 3.81 -11.09 23.34
CA ARG A 105 3.27 -10.36 24.51
C ARG A 105 2.86 -8.92 24.17
N PHE A 106 3.55 -8.28 23.23
CA PHE A 106 3.27 -6.92 22.81
C PHE A 106 2.33 -6.81 21.59
N GLY A 107 1.63 -7.89 21.27
CA GLY A 107 0.59 -7.89 20.24
C GLY A 107 1.10 -7.97 18.81
N GLY A 108 2.30 -8.51 18.59
CA GLY A 108 2.93 -8.64 17.29
C GLY A 108 2.07 -9.31 16.21
N ARG A 109 1.18 -10.26 16.61
CA ARG A 109 0.22 -10.91 15.67
C ARG A 109 -0.73 -9.96 14.97
N LYS A 110 -0.93 -8.76 15.51
CA LYS A 110 -1.82 -7.74 14.96
C LYS A 110 -1.06 -6.49 14.50
N ARG A 111 0.25 -6.52 14.56
CA ARG A 111 1.07 -5.38 14.11
C ARG A 111 1.13 -5.36 12.60
N ALA A 112 0.71 -4.23 12.01
CA ALA A 112 0.57 -4.08 10.57
C ALA A 112 1.86 -4.39 9.81
N SER A 113 3.02 -3.93 10.29
CA SER A 113 4.31 -4.22 9.65
C SER A 113 4.61 -5.72 9.60
N ILE A 114 4.46 -6.45 10.74
CA ILE A 114 4.71 -7.89 10.80
C ILE A 114 3.76 -8.67 9.89
N LEU A 115 2.51 -8.22 9.80
CA LEU A 115 1.51 -8.82 8.93
C LEU A 115 1.84 -8.58 7.44
N ALA A 116 2.27 -7.37 7.09
CA ALA A 116 2.68 -7.02 5.72
C ALA A 116 3.89 -7.85 5.29
N ASP A 117 4.96 -7.88 6.10
CA ASP A 117 6.17 -8.66 5.85
C ASP A 117 5.87 -10.16 5.65
N ALA A 118 4.91 -10.68 6.43
CA ALA A 118 4.47 -12.07 6.30
C ALA A 118 3.69 -12.32 5.00
N VAL A 119 2.87 -11.38 4.52
CA VAL A 119 2.17 -11.49 3.22
C VAL A 119 3.20 -11.54 2.08
N GLU A 120 4.17 -10.64 2.09
CA GLU A 120 5.25 -10.66 1.09
C GLU A 120 6.02 -11.97 1.13
N SER A 121 6.33 -12.47 2.34
CA SER A 121 7.00 -13.76 2.54
C SER A 121 6.18 -14.94 2.00
N VAL A 122 4.86 -14.92 2.13
CA VAL A 122 3.96 -15.94 1.56
C VAL A 122 3.94 -15.85 0.03
N ILE A 123 3.96 -14.66 -0.56
CA ILE A 123 4.07 -14.47 -2.02
C ILE A 123 5.36 -15.08 -2.53
N ALA A 124 6.49 -14.83 -1.86
CA ALA A 124 7.77 -15.47 -2.21
C ALA A 124 7.74 -16.97 -2.05
N ALA A 125 7.13 -17.49 -0.99
CA ALA A 125 6.97 -18.94 -0.78
C ALA A 125 6.15 -19.58 -1.92
N CYS A 126 5.04 -18.96 -2.33
CA CYS A 126 4.26 -19.42 -3.50
C CYS A 126 5.10 -19.40 -4.78
N PHE A 127 5.90 -18.35 -4.98
CA PHE A 127 6.79 -18.27 -6.15
C PHE A 127 7.85 -19.38 -6.17
N LEU A 128 8.50 -19.63 -5.04
CA LEU A 128 9.55 -20.65 -4.95
C LEU A 128 9.01 -22.09 -5.09
N ASP A 129 7.77 -22.31 -4.67
CA ASP A 129 7.13 -23.62 -4.72
C ASP A 129 6.44 -23.91 -6.06
N GLY A 130 5.71 -22.94 -6.61
CA GLY A 130 4.86 -23.12 -7.80
C GLY A 130 5.14 -22.14 -8.94
N GLY A 131 6.23 -21.38 -8.86
CA GLY A 131 6.62 -20.43 -9.89
C GLY A 131 5.77 -19.15 -9.91
N MET A 132 5.98 -18.35 -10.95
CA MET A 132 5.33 -17.04 -11.11
C MET A 132 3.80 -17.13 -11.17
N ASP A 133 3.26 -18.20 -11.73
CA ASP A 133 1.81 -18.37 -11.86
C ASP A 133 1.14 -18.51 -10.49
N ALA A 134 1.77 -19.24 -9.55
CA ALA A 134 1.28 -19.37 -8.18
C ALA A 134 1.31 -18.02 -7.43
N ALA A 135 2.40 -17.27 -7.56
CA ALA A 135 2.51 -15.94 -6.98
C ALA A 135 1.46 -14.96 -7.57
N LYS A 136 1.31 -14.96 -8.91
CA LYS A 136 0.30 -14.14 -9.59
C LYS A 136 -1.12 -14.49 -9.16
N ALA A 137 -1.44 -15.76 -8.98
CA ALA A 137 -2.75 -16.20 -8.51
C ALA A 137 -3.05 -15.63 -7.11
N PHE A 138 -2.08 -15.72 -6.18
CA PHE A 138 -2.23 -15.15 -4.85
C PHE A 138 -2.43 -13.62 -4.89
N VAL A 139 -1.57 -12.91 -5.61
CA VAL A 139 -1.66 -11.44 -5.73
C VAL A 139 -2.98 -11.03 -6.37
N ALA A 140 -3.41 -11.72 -7.43
CA ALA A 140 -4.68 -11.42 -8.10
C ALA A 140 -5.88 -11.61 -7.17
N GLN A 141 -5.88 -12.67 -6.38
CA GLN A 141 -6.99 -13.02 -5.50
C GLN A 141 -7.09 -12.09 -4.29
N PHE A 142 -5.99 -11.69 -3.69
CA PHE A 142 -5.99 -11.02 -2.38
C PHE A 142 -5.55 -9.56 -2.43
N VAL A 143 -4.61 -9.19 -3.29
CA VAL A 143 -4.10 -7.82 -3.36
C VAL A 143 -4.87 -6.98 -4.36
N LEU A 144 -5.05 -7.48 -5.59
CA LEU A 144 -5.69 -6.69 -6.66
C LEU A 144 -7.19 -6.48 -6.44
N THR A 145 -7.85 -7.31 -5.64
CA THR A 145 -9.28 -7.18 -5.31
C THR A 145 -9.55 -6.16 -4.21
N GLU A 146 -8.54 -5.84 -3.37
CA GLU A 146 -8.71 -4.98 -2.21
C GLU A 146 -8.81 -3.50 -2.53
N VAL A 147 -8.24 -3.09 -3.65
CA VAL A 147 -8.24 -1.67 -4.01
C VAL A 147 -9.43 -1.38 -4.93
N PRO A 148 -10.54 -0.81 -4.43
CA PRO A 148 -11.59 -0.33 -5.30
C PRO A 148 -10.96 0.66 -6.27
N VAL A 149 -11.10 0.44 -7.57
CA VAL A 149 -10.65 1.35 -8.65
C VAL A 149 -11.07 2.80 -8.37
N LYS A 150 -12.14 3.00 -7.59
CA LYS A 150 -12.59 4.32 -7.10
C LYS A 150 -11.71 4.95 -6.01
N GLN A 151 -10.93 4.17 -5.24
CA GLN A 151 -10.00 4.71 -4.23
C GLN A 151 -8.63 5.04 -4.83
N LEU A 152 -8.25 4.40 -5.93
CA LEU A 152 -7.11 4.79 -6.76
C LEU A 152 -7.27 6.21 -7.35
N HIS A 153 -8.45 6.81 -7.21
CA HIS A 153 -8.74 8.18 -7.60
C HIS A 153 -8.51 9.22 -6.48
N ASN A 154 -7.96 8.84 -5.33
CA ASN A 154 -7.33 9.83 -4.45
C ASN A 154 -5.96 10.24 -5.05
N ALA A 155 -6.02 10.67 -6.32
CA ALA A 155 -4.89 11.29 -6.99
C ALA A 155 -4.31 12.33 -6.03
N ASP A 156 -3.00 12.32 -5.84
CA ASP A 156 -2.30 13.45 -5.22
C ASP A 156 -2.41 14.63 -6.20
N TYR A 157 -3.60 15.25 -6.20
CA TYR A 157 -3.90 16.38 -7.08
C TYR A 157 -2.93 17.53 -6.85
N LYS A 158 -2.37 17.63 -5.64
CA LYS A 158 -1.37 18.64 -5.31
C LYS A 158 -0.10 18.42 -6.12
N THR A 159 0.41 17.22 -6.16
CA THR A 159 1.58 16.84 -6.98
C THR A 159 1.24 16.89 -8.47
N ALA A 160 0.09 16.39 -8.90
CA ALA A 160 -0.33 16.41 -10.30
C ALA A 160 -0.51 17.85 -10.83
N LEU A 161 -1.04 18.77 -10.01
CA LEU A 161 -1.15 20.18 -10.35
C LEU A 161 0.22 20.84 -10.42
N GLN A 162 1.13 20.49 -9.51
CA GLN A 162 2.50 20.98 -9.51
C GLN A 162 3.25 20.56 -10.76
N GLU A 163 3.16 19.30 -11.15
CA GLU A 163 3.77 18.78 -12.39
C GLU A 163 3.21 19.47 -13.64
N LEU A 164 1.89 19.71 -13.69
CA LEU A 164 1.24 20.40 -14.80
C LEU A 164 1.74 21.86 -14.92
N VAL A 165 1.87 22.55 -13.80
CA VAL A 165 2.30 23.94 -13.74
C VAL A 165 3.79 24.07 -14.04
N GLN A 166 4.64 23.16 -13.56
CA GLN A 166 6.09 23.17 -13.77
C GLN A 166 6.52 22.87 -15.23
N GLN A 167 5.61 22.43 -16.10
CA GLN A 167 5.88 22.32 -17.54
C GLN A 167 6.17 23.69 -18.17
N LYS A 168 5.77 24.78 -17.53
CA LYS A 168 6.09 26.16 -17.92
C LYS A 168 7.05 26.77 -16.89
N LYS A 169 8.15 27.35 -17.36
CA LYS A 169 9.12 28.03 -16.48
C LYS A 169 8.49 29.23 -15.78
N ASP A 170 9.01 29.54 -14.60
CA ASP A 170 8.67 30.73 -13.80
C ASP A 170 7.20 30.78 -13.30
N GLN A 171 6.58 29.63 -13.05
CA GLN A 171 5.26 29.57 -12.46
C GLN A 171 5.33 29.26 -10.97
N VAL A 172 4.62 30.03 -10.16
CA VAL A 172 4.58 29.90 -8.70
C VAL A 172 3.18 29.44 -8.27
N LEU A 173 3.12 28.23 -7.69
CA LEU A 173 1.91 27.68 -7.12
C LEU A 173 1.95 27.89 -5.60
N ALA A 174 0.90 28.48 -5.03
CA ALA A 174 0.79 28.71 -3.60
C ALA A 174 -0.56 28.22 -3.05
N TYR A 175 -0.56 27.65 -1.84
CA TYR A 175 -1.75 27.24 -1.12
C TYR A 175 -1.93 28.12 0.11
N THR A 176 -3.10 28.70 0.27
CA THR A 176 -3.41 29.60 1.37
C THR A 176 -4.63 29.08 2.13
N LEU A 177 -4.49 28.92 3.46
CA LEU A 177 -5.62 28.64 4.33
C LEU A 177 -6.45 29.93 4.48
N VAL A 178 -7.68 29.91 3.97
CA VAL A 178 -8.57 31.10 3.95
C VAL A 178 -9.69 31.02 4.98
N GLY A 179 -9.87 29.88 5.66
CA GLY A 179 -10.86 29.75 6.72
C GLY A 179 -10.78 28.45 7.48
N GLU A 180 -11.23 28.51 8.74
CA GLU A 180 -11.48 27.36 9.61
C GLU A 180 -12.87 27.52 10.20
N SER A 181 -13.69 26.47 10.22
CA SER A 181 -15.03 26.47 10.80
C SER A 181 -15.32 25.14 11.49
N GLY A 182 -16.34 25.14 12.38
CA GLY A 182 -16.74 23.95 13.13
C GLY A 182 -16.08 23.78 14.50
N PRO A 183 -16.63 22.90 15.35
CA PRO A 183 -16.10 22.59 16.68
C PRO A 183 -14.77 21.82 16.57
N ASP A 184 -13.97 21.79 17.65
CA ASP A 184 -12.62 21.18 17.64
C ASP A 184 -12.57 19.71 17.20
N HIS A 185 -13.63 18.96 17.44
CA HIS A 185 -13.75 17.54 17.06
C HIS A 185 -14.29 17.31 15.64
N ASP A 186 -14.77 18.38 14.95
CA ASP A 186 -15.25 18.31 13.57
C ASP A 186 -14.92 19.62 12.81
N LYS A 187 -13.64 20.00 12.85
CA LYS A 187 -13.13 21.18 12.13
C LYS A 187 -13.14 20.96 10.63
N GLU A 188 -13.60 21.99 9.93
CA GLU A 188 -13.51 22.09 8.47
C GLU A 188 -12.53 23.20 8.09
N PHE A 189 -11.60 22.88 7.20
CA PHE A 189 -10.58 23.78 6.68
C PHE A 189 -10.91 24.16 5.25
N ARG A 190 -10.76 25.46 4.93
CA ARG A 190 -10.92 25.98 3.58
C ARG A 190 -9.58 26.50 3.05
N VAL A 191 -9.14 25.99 1.89
CA VAL A 191 -7.88 26.34 1.26
C VAL A 191 -8.13 26.83 -0.16
N GLU A 192 -7.41 27.86 -0.56
CA GLU A 192 -7.32 28.31 -1.95
C GLU A 192 -5.95 28.00 -2.51
N VAL A 193 -5.91 27.63 -3.80
CA VAL A 193 -4.69 27.46 -4.56
C VAL A 193 -4.61 28.57 -5.61
N SER A 194 -3.47 29.24 -5.68
CA SER A 194 -3.20 30.32 -6.62
C SER A 194 -2.01 30.00 -7.52
N LEU A 195 -2.07 30.47 -8.75
CA LEU A 195 -0.99 30.43 -9.74
C LEU A 195 -0.59 31.85 -10.06
N ASN A 196 0.66 32.21 -9.77
CA ASN A 196 1.20 33.57 -9.95
C ASN A 196 0.32 34.66 -9.29
N GLY A 197 -0.21 34.33 -8.11
CA GLY A 197 -1.09 35.24 -7.33
C GLY A 197 -2.58 35.21 -7.72
N ASN A 198 -2.95 34.57 -8.83
CA ASN A 198 -4.37 34.42 -9.21
C ASN A 198 -4.94 33.13 -8.65
N VAL A 199 -6.08 33.18 -7.95
CA VAL A 199 -6.76 31.98 -7.44
C VAL A 199 -7.29 31.16 -8.62
N ILE A 200 -6.87 29.89 -8.67
CA ILE A 200 -7.24 28.94 -9.73
C ILE A 200 -8.12 27.80 -9.20
N GLY A 201 -8.26 27.67 -7.88
CA GLY A 201 -9.11 26.65 -7.27
C GLY A 201 -9.27 26.88 -5.77
N ALA A 202 -10.34 26.35 -5.22
CA ALA A 202 -10.61 26.33 -3.78
C ALA A 202 -11.10 24.94 -3.38
N GLY A 203 -10.82 24.55 -2.14
CA GLY A 203 -11.21 23.24 -1.61
C GLY A 203 -11.49 23.29 -0.11
N VAL A 204 -12.21 22.27 0.34
CA VAL A 204 -12.65 22.12 1.73
C VAL A 204 -12.32 20.71 2.22
N GLY A 205 -11.98 20.58 3.50
CA GLY A 205 -11.68 19.28 4.08
C GLY A 205 -11.56 19.27 5.60
N ARG A 206 -11.71 18.09 6.20
CA ARG A 206 -11.57 17.89 7.66
C ARG A 206 -10.12 17.96 8.17
N SER A 207 -9.17 18.22 7.29
CA SER A 207 -7.79 18.57 7.64
C SER A 207 -7.22 19.51 6.58
N LYS A 208 -6.20 20.29 6.94
CA LYS A 208 -5.50 21.18 5.98
C LYS A 208 -5.05 20.41 4.74
N LYS A 209 -4.46 19.23 4.91
CA LYS A 209 -4.01 18.36 3.82
C LYS A 209 -5.17 17.95 2.89
N ARG A 210 -6.34 17.59 3.44
CA ARG A 210 -7.52 17.24 2.61
C ARG A 210 -8.08 18.46 1.88
N ALA A 211 -8.13 19.62 2.51
CA ALA A 211 -8.57 20.85 1.87
C ALA A 211 -7.63 21.29 0.73
N GLU A 212 -6.31 21.14 0.91
CA GLU A 212 -5.31 21.39 -0.14
C GLU A 212 -5.48 20.44 -1.34
N GLN A 213 -5.72 19.16 -1.09
CA GLN A 213 -5.97 18.16 -2.15
C GLN A 213 -7.26 18.47 -2.93
N ASP A 214 -8.31 18.89 -2.24
CA ASP A 214 -9.57 19.26 -2.87
C ASP A 214 -9.43 20.54 -3.70
N ALA A 215 -8.70 21.56 -3.21
CA ALA A 215 -8.38 22.77 -3.96
C ALA A 215 -7.56 22.45 -5.22
N ALA A 216 -6.54 21.59 -5.08
CA ALA A 216 -5.73 21.16 -6.21
C ALA A 216 -6.54 20.39 -7.25
N ARG A 217 -7.46 19.50 -6.83
CA ARG A 217 -8.36 18.77 -7.74
C ARG A 217 -9.21 19.73 -8.58
N ASN A 218 -9.81 20.71 -7.94
CA ASN A 218 -10.67 21.69 -8.60
C ASN A 218 -9.88 22.56 -9.59
N ALA A 219 -8.67 23.01 -9.20
CA ALA A 219 -7.78 23.75 -10.08
C ALA A 219 -7.30 22.92 -11.28
N TRP A 220 -6.91 21.67 -11.05
CA TRP A 220 -6.45 20.77 -12.12
C TRP A 220 -7.55 20.50 -13.15
N ALA A 221 -8.79 20.29 -12.69
CA ALA A 221 -9.95 20.10 -13.58
C ALA A 221 -10.28 21.36 -14.40
N ALA A 222 -10.00 22.56 -13.87
CA ALA A 222 -10.20 23.83 -14.57
C ALA A 222 -9.13 24.09 -15.63
N LEU A 223 -7.87 23.69 -15.38
CA LEU A 223 -6.75 23.90 -16.29
C LEU A 223 -6.68 22.88 -17.45
N LYS A 224 -7.37 21.74 -17.34
CA LYS A 224 -7.47 20.72 -18.42
C LYS A 224 -8.61 20.95 -19.40
N LYS A 225 -9.46 21.94 -19.18
CA LYS A 225 -10.49 22.36 -20.12
C LYS A 225 -9.91 23.36 -21.14
#